data_fbb1b580efe6f8391b0e872ba780915d
#
_entry.id   fbb1b580efe6f8391b0e872ba780915d
#
_cell.length_a   1.000
_cell.length_b   1.000
_cell.length_c   1.000
_cell.angle_alpha   90.00
_cell.angle_beta   90.00
_cell.angle_gamma   90.00
#
_symmetry.space_group_name_H-M   'P 1'
#
loop_
_entity.id
_entity.type
_entity.pdbx_description
1 polymer ?
#
loop_
_entity_poly.entity_id
_entity_poly.type
_entity_poly.pdbx_seq_one_letter_code
_entity_poly.pdbx_strand_id
1 'polypeptide(L)'
;MKPFSSLKATAGYPYLLLARATSSIILWVDFTLIFSNLSYFWHASASTIGIASALYGLPGLLLGPFFGRFADTHHPLSVLRSSYVCRGVTSLLLMFAPNQFVFVLFVFLKGLSNLGAMPAEQILVRSMLTPSQLVDNARWMTTIDQLVKIAAPLLGAVMASLYEPVAGFGLSATLSVAGIVFLLLLQRAHPFESAVSGPRKSPRLGALAGLLRTHAGFRHAFIASLVQTAVLGLYDPLLALFLRAQGFPAATFGAIIGCTAAGGIAGAMLFKRAFSSGNTTRVLAIGLIGFGVTVFVPGTFAALHVPVSKYVLFASWLANGACYGVTAMSFGVVLQAASPVHALGTISSTARSVQLAALVLGPLIGSNAARWITIPMVFIVSGILAVLAGLLLCASPASSRSALEAETR
;
A
#
# COMPACT_ATOMS: atom_id res chain seq x y z
N MET A 1 2.70 -25.46 -16.38
CA MET A 1 1.40 -24.94 -15.92
C MET A 1 0.64 -25.89 -14.98
N LYS A 2 1.29 -26.48 -13.96
CA LYS A 2 0.63 -27.42 -13.01
C LYS A 2 0.44 -26.91 -11.55
N PRO A 3 0.89 -25.68 -11.13
CA PRO A 3 0.82 -25.32 -9.71
C PRO A 3 -0.57 -24.95 -9.21
N PHE A 4 -1.47 -24.47 -10.10
CA PHE A 4 -2.82 -24.06 -9.69
C PHE A 4 -3.76 -25.23 -9.42
N SER A 5 -3.50 -26.41 -10.00
CA SER A 5 -4.30 -27.61 -9.77
C SER A 5 -4.15 -28.15 -8.33
N SER A 6 -2.96 -28.03 -7.73
CA SER A 6 -2.72 -28.49 -6.36
C SER A 6 -3.40 -27.60 -5.30
N LEU A 7 -3.44 -26.29 -5.52
CA LEU A 7 -4.14 -25.34 -4.65
C LEU A 7 -5.66 -25.48 -4.73
N LYS A 8 -6.21 -25.68 -5.94
CA LYS A 8 -7.65 -25.96 -6.14
C LYS A 8 -8.11 -27.25 -5.47
N ALA A 9 -7.21 -28.22 -5.34
CA ALA A 9 -7.51 -29.48 -4.66
C ALA A 9 -7.63 -29.32 -3.13
N THR A 10 -7.11 -28.23 -2.54
CA THR A 10 -7.26 -27.93 -1.12
C THR A 10 -8.69 -27.47 -0.86
N ALA A 11 -9.43 -28.23 -0.04
CA ALA A 11 -10.83 -27.93 0.28
C ALA A 11 -10.96 -26.51 0.85
N GLY A 12 -11.84 -25.72 0.27
CA GLY A 12 -12.13 -24.35 0.70
C GLY A 12 -11.17 -23.26 0.18
N TYR A 13 -10.01 -23.58 -0.39
CA TYR A 13 -9.05 -22.58 -0.88
C TYR A 13 -9.64 -21.57 -1.88
N PRO A 14 -10.50 -21.96 -2.86
CA PRO A 14 -11.14 -20.99 -3.74
C PRO A 14 -11.96 -19.94 -3.00
N TYR A 15 -12.63 -20.30 -1.92
CA TYR A 15 -13.42 -19.35 -1.11
C TYR A 15 -12.52 -18.37 -0.35
N LEU A 16 -11.35 -18.83 0.14
CA LEU A 16 -10.35 -17.95 0.72
C LEU A 16 -9.84 -16.94 -0.30
N LEU A 17 -9.57 -17.38 -1.53
CA LEU A 17 -9.11 -16.54 -2.62
C LEU A 17 -10.14 -15.47 -2.99
N LEU A 18 -11.43 -15.85 -3.07
CA LEU A 18 -12.53 -14.94 -3.32
C LEU A 18 -12.72 -13.93 -2.18
N ALA A 19 -12.64 -14.39 -0.92
CA ALA A 19 -12.66 -13.49 0.23
C ALA A 19 -11.50 -12.49 0.15
N ARG A 20 -10.28 -12.92 -0.16
CA ARG A 20 -9.14 -12.02 -0.34
C ARG A 20 -9.37 -11.00 -1.45
N ALA A 21 -9.88 -11.43 -2.61
CA ALA A 21 -10.18 -10.53 -3.72
C ALA A 21 -11.20 -9.45 -3.30
N THR A 22 -12.30 -9.83 -2.63
CA THR A 22 -13.27 -8.85 -2.10
C THR A 22 -12.65 -7.90 -1.09
N SER A 23 -11.80 -8.40 -0.19
CA SER A 23 -11.06 -7.56 0.78
C SER A 23 -10.19 -6.50 0.09
N SER A 24 -9.44 -6.92 -0.93
CA SER A 24 -8.59 -6.01 -1.71
C SER A 24 -9.41 -4.99 -2.50
N ILE A 25 -10.52 -5.41 -3.10
CA ILE A 25 -11.42 -4.49 -3.83
C ILE A 25 -11.99 -3.43 -2.88
N ILE A 26 -12.53 -3.84 -1.72
CA ILE A 26 -13.06 -2.92 -0.71
C ILE A 26 -12.00 -1.89 -0.31
N LEU A 27 -10.76 -2.33 -0.03
CA LEU A 27 -9.68 -1.45 0.40
C LEU A 27 -9.39 -0.34 -0.63
N TRP A 28 -9.24 -0.72 -1.91
CA TRP A 28 -8.85 0.21 -2.96
C TRP A 28 -10.01 1.07 -3.46
N VAL A 29 -11.23 0.54 -3.50
CA VAL A 29 -12.45 1.31 -3.81
C VAL A 29 -12.66 2.37 -2.74
N ASP A 30 -12.64 1.99 -1.46
CA ASP A 30 -12.82 2.95 -0.36
C ASP A 30 -11.72 4.01 -0.32
N PHE A 31 -10.45 3.62 -0.55
CA PHE A 31 -9.36 4.59 -0.65
C PHE A 31 -9.66 5.64 -1.73
N THR A 32 -10.02 5.21 -2.93
CA THR A 32 -10.33 6.12 -4.03
C THR A 32 -11.54 7.01 -3.71
N LEU A 33 -12.60 6.42 -3.17
CA LEU A 33 -13.83 7.15 -2.83
C LEU A 33 -13.63 8.15 -1.70
N ILE A 34 -12.89 7.82 -0.64
CA ILE A 34 -12.63 8.73 0.48
C ILE A 34 -11.98 10.01 -0.03
N PHE A 35 -10.86 9.90 -0.77
CA PHE A 35 -10.12 11.08 -1.24
C PHE A 35 -10.84 11.81 -2.36
N SER A 36 -11.55 11.10 -3.23
CA SER A 36 -12.39 11.68 -4.26
C SER A 36 -13.55 12.47 -3.64
N ASN A 37 -14.29 11.91 -2.67
CA ASN A 37 -15.38 12.59 -1.99
C ASN A 37 -14.89 13.82 -1.22
N LEU A 38 -13.81 13.72 -0.46
CA LEU A 38 -13.25 14.88 0.25
C LEU A 38 -12.89 16.00 -0.73
N SER A 39 -12.31 15.69 -1.89
CA SER A 39 -11.86 16.69 -2.84
C SER A 39 -12.98 17.27 -3.70
N TYR A 40 -13.87 16.44 -4.23
CA TYR A 40 -14.84 16.85 -5.26
C TYR A 40 -16.24 17.11 -4.71
N PHE A 41 -16.68 16.37 -3.69
CA PHE A 41 -18.01 16.53 -3.11
C PHE A 41 -17.99 17.50 -1.91
N TRP A 42 -17.10 17.25 -0.94
CA TRP A 42 -16.98 18.10 0.25
C TRP A 42 -16.14 19.36 0.04
N HIS A 43 -15.48 19.52 -1.10
CA HIS A 43 -14.55 20.64 -1.36
C HIS A 43 -13.57 20.89 -0.22
N ALA A 44 -13.08 19.81 0.39
CA ALA A 44 -12.24 19.84 1.58
C ALA A 44 -10.93 20.61 1.33
N SER A 45 -10.45 21.29 2.38
CA SER A 45 -9.13 21.92 2.36
C SER A 45 -7.99 20.87 2.33
N ALA A 46 -6.79 21.29 1.91
CA ALA A 46 -5.60 20.45 1.96
C ALA A 46 -5.34 19.90 3.38
N SER A 47 -5.54 20.73 4.41
CA SER A 47 -5.39 20.31 5.81
C SER A 47 -6.36 19.21 6.19
N THR A 48 -7.63 19.32 5.80
CA THR A 48 -8.65 18.30 6.07
C THR A 48 -8.30 16.98 5.39
N ILE A 49 -7.82 17.02 4.13
CA ILE A 49 -7.39 15.83 3.40
C ILE A 49 -6.18 15.18 4.08
N GLY A 50 -5.21 15.99 4.52
CA GLY A 50 -4.05 15.49 5.26
C GLY A 50 -4.44 14.85 6.59
N ILE A 51 -5.34 15.46 7.36
CA ILE A 51 -5.87 14.90 8.60
C ILE A 51 -6.62 13.58 8.32
N ALA A 52 -7.48 13.55 7.31
CA ALA A 52 -8.22 12.35 6.94
C ALA A 52 -7.27 11.19 6.55
N SER A 53 -6.22 11.48 5.76
CA SER A 53 -5.21 10.49 5.39
C SER A 53 -4.44 9.97 6.61
N ALA A 54 -4.03 10.86 7.51
CA ALA A 54 -3.36 10.47 8.73
C ALA A 54 -4.27 9.63 9.63
N LEU A 55 -5.53 10.04 9.82
CA LEU A 55 -6.51 9.31 10.61
C LEU A 55 -6.84 7.93 10.01
N TYR A 56 -6.84 7.79 8.69
CA TYR A 56 -7.03 6.50 8.03
C TYR A 56 -5.89 5.52 8.34
N GLY A 57 -4.64 6.00 8.37
CA GLY A 57 -3.45 5.18 8.64
C GLY A 57 -3.11 5.02 10.13
N LEU A 58 -3.50 5.98 10.98
CA LEU A 58 -3.16 6.04 12.40
C LEU A 58 -3.50 4.76 13.19
N PRO A 59 -4.71 4.16 13.03
CA PRO A 59 -5.02 2.92 13.71
C PRO A 59 -4.02 1.81 13.40
N GLY A 60 -3.57 1.68 12.15
CA GLY A 60 -2.59 0.70 11.72
C GLY A 60 -1.23 0.88 12.40
N LEU A 61 -0.80 2.12 12.56
CA LEU A 61 0.44 2.47 13.24
C LEU A 61 0.39 2.14 14.75
N LEU A 62 -0.67 2.57 15.44
CA LEU A 62 -0.75 2.48 16.90
C LEU A 62 -1.25 1.12 17.38
N LEU A 63 -2.26 0.56 16.72
CA LEU A 63 -2.97 -0.63 17.16
C LEU A 63 -2.61 -1.89 16.36
N GLY A 64 -1.79 -1.76 15.29
CA GLY A 64 -1.38 -2.90 14.47
C GLY A 64 -0.80 -4.08 15.26
N PRO A 65 0.18 -3.87 16.16
CA PRO A 65 0.73 -4.93 17.00
C PRO A 65 -0.31 -5.57 17.94
N PHE A 66 -1.26 -4.78 18.46
CA PHE A 66 -2.35 -5.26 19.31
C PHE A 66 -3.30 -6.18 18.52
N PHE A 67 -3.71 -5.76 17.32
CA PHE A 67 -4.57 -6.58 16.45
C PHE A 67 -3.86 -7.84 15.92
N GLY A 68 -2.54 -7.79 15.72
CA GLY A 68 -1.74 -8.97 15.45
C GLY A 68 -1.80 -9.99 16.56
N ARG A 69 -1.62 -9.55 17.82
CA ARG A 69 -1.75 -10.38 19.00
C ARG A 69 -3.18 -10.89 19.21
N PHE A 70 -4.18 -10.05 18.94
CA PHE A 70 -5.59 -10.43 18.99
C PHE A 70 -5.90 -11.55 17.99
N ALA A 71 -5.38 -11.46 16.75
CA ALA A 71 -5.53 -12.50 15.75
C ALA A 71 -4.82 -13.82 16.14
N ASP A 72 -3.69 -13.75 16.86
CA ASP A 72 -2.96 -14.91 17.34
C ASP A 72 -3.73 -15.66 18.49
N THR A 73 -4.58 -14.96 19.24
CA THR A 73 -5.30 -15.51 20.41
C THR A 73 -6.75 -15.89 20.10
N HIS A 74 -7.31 -15.45 18.98
CA HIS A 74 -8.70 -15.70 18.60
C HIS A 74 -8.77 -16.55 17.33
N HIS A 75 -9.92 -17.19 17.12
CA HIS A 75 -10.15 -18.00 15.94
C HIS A 75 -10.07 -17.12 14.67
N PRO A 76 -9.17 -17.40 13.70
CA PRO A 76 -8.88 -16.49 12.59
C PRO A 76 -10.10 -16.21 11.71
N LEU A 77 -11.01 -17.18 11.49
CA LEU A 77 -12.25 -16.94 10.76
C LEU A 77 -13.18 -15.97 11.48
N SER A 78 -13.25 -16.00 12.81
CA SER A 78 -14.06 -15.06 13.59
C SER A 78 -13.51 -13.64 13.47
N VAL A 79 -12.19 -13.48 13.55
CA VAL A 79 -11.50 -12.18 13.37
C VAL A 79 -11.74 -11.64 11.97
N LEU A 80 -11.62 -12.48 10.93
CA LEU A 80 -11.91 -12.07 9.55
C LEU A 80 -13.36 -11.64 9.36
N ARG A 81 -14.33 -12.42 9.87
CA ARG A 81 -15.75 -12.04 9.76
C ARG A 81 -16.05 -10.74 10.48
N SER A 82 -15.56 -10.55 11.70
CA SER A 82 -15.70 -9.29 12.43
C SER A 82 -15.12 -8.12 11.61
N SER A 83 -13.96 -8.31 11.00
CA SER A 83 -13.37 -7.27 10.12
C SER A 83 -14.28 -6.94 8.94
N TYR A 84 -14.88 -7.93 8.25
CA TYR A 84 -15.82 -7.67 7.17
C TYR A 84 -17.09 -6.96 7.64
N VAL A 85 -17.67 -7.36 8.77
CA VAL A 85 -18.81 -6.66 9.37
C VAL A 85 -18.46 -5.20 9.67
N CYS A 86 -17.33 -4.95 10.35
CA CYS A 86 -16.88 -3.60 10.65
C CYS A 86 -16.62 -2.77 9.38
N ARG A 87 -16.04 -3.37 8.33
CA ARG A 87 -15.83 -2.71 7.03
C ARG A 87 -17.14 -2.34 6.34
N GLY A 88 -18.11 -3.25 6.33
CA GLY A 88 -19.44 -2.99 5.77
C GLY A 88 -20.17 -1.87 6.50
N VAL A 89 -20.20 -1.93 7.83
CA VAL A 89 -20.80 -0.89 8.67
C VAL A 89 -20.12 0.45 8.47
N THR A 90 -18.79 0.51 8.48
CA THR A 90 -18.06 1.77 8.28
C THR A 90 -18.22 2.33 6.86
N SER A 91 -18.37 1.49 5.83
CA SER A 91 -18.72 1.96 4.49
C SER A 91 -20.12 2.59 4.45
N LEU A 92 -21.11 1.97 5.11
CA LEU A 92 -22.45 2.57 5.23
C LEU A 92 -22.42 3.87 6.02
N LEU A 93 -21.65 3.96 7.10
CA LEU A 93 -21.47 5.21 7.85
C LEU A 93 -20.90 6.32 6.97
N LEU A 94 -19.88 6.01 6.13
CA LEU A 94 -19.31 6.95 5.16
C LEU A 94 -20.34 7.39 4.12
N MET A 95 -21.22 6.50 3.68
CA MET A 95 -22.30 6.78 2.72
C MET A 95 -23.31 7.80 3.29
N PHE A 96 -23.64 7.70 4.58
CA PHE A 96 -24.64 8.53 5.23
C PHE A 96 -24.05 9.62 6.12
N ALA A 97 -22.79 10.02 5.89
CA ALA A 97 -22.15 11.07 6.68
C ALA A 97 -22.85 12.43 6.46
N PRO A 98 -23.37 13.09 7.51
CA PRO A 98 -24.17 14.31 7.37
C PRO A 98 -23.33 15.55 7.09
N ASN A 99 -22.03 15.53 7.38
CA ASN A 99 -21.11 16.65 7.15
C ASN A 99 -19.66 16.15 7.08
N GLN A 100 -18.77 17.02 6.61
CA GLN A 100 -17.36 16.74 6.40
C GLN A 100 -16.63 16.28 7.68
N PHE A 101 -16.95 16.85 8.84
CA PHE A 101 -16.30 16.48 10.10
C PHE A 101 -16.64 15.03 10.50
N VAL A 102 -17.92 14.67 10.43
CA VAL A 102 -18.38 13.30 10.70
C VAL A 102 -17.82 12.32 9.65
N PHE A 103 -17.73 12.74 8.38
CA PHE A 103 -17.10 11.93 7.35
C PHE A 103 -15.64 11.60 7.71
N VAL A 104 -14.84 12.57 8.13
CA VAL A 104 -13.45 12.37 8.55
C VAL A 104 -13.35 11.46 9.80
N LEU A 105 -14.28 11.57 10.74
CA LEU A 105 -14.37 10.66 11.87
C LEU A 105 -14.65 9.21 11.41
N PHE A 106 -15.53 9.03 10.43
CA PHE A 106 -15.81 7.71 9.87
C PHE A 106 -14.64 7.17 9.04
N VAL A 107 -13.80 8.02 8.45
CA VAL A 107 -12.54 7.62 7.82
C VAL A 107 -11.59 6.98 8.85
N PHE A 108 -11.49 7.52 10.06
CA PHE A 108 -10.73 6.90 11.14
C PHE A 108 -11.30 5.51 11.52
N LEU A 109 -12.62 5.39 11.69
CA LEU A 109 -13.27 4.11 11.97
C LEU A 109 -13.06 3.10 10.84
N LYS A 110 -13.02 3.57 9.58
CA LYS A 110 -12.70 2.75 8.42
C LYS A 110 -11.26 2.23 8.47
N GLY A 111 -10.30 3.08 8.82
CA GLY A 111 -8.91 2.68 9.07
C GLY A 111 -8.82 1.60 10.15
N LEU A 112 -9.55 1.77 11.25
CA LEU A 112 -9.62 0.80 12.35
C LEU A 112 -10.21 -0.55 11.89
N SER A 113 -11.28 -0.55 11.08
CA SER A 113 -11.93 -1.77 10.59
C SER A 113 -11.05 -2.62 9.68
N ASN A 114 -9.99 -2.05 9.11
CA ASN A 114 -9.03 -2.74 8.25
C ASN A 114 -7.98 -3.55 9.03
N LEU A 115 -7.85 -3.32 10.35
CA LEU A 115 -6.92 -4.04 11.19
C LEU A 115 -7.39 -5.49 11.42
N GLY A 116 -6.52 -6.36 11.79
CA GLY A 116 -6.88 -7.75 12.10
C GLY A 116 -7.11 -8.66 10.89
N ALA A 117 -7.58 -8.16 9.75
CA ALA A 117 -7.83 -8.98 8.58
C ALA A 117 -6.55 -9.65 8.04
N MET A 118 -5.48 -8.88 7.85
CA MET A 118 -4.23 -9.40 7.29
C MET A 118 -3.56 -10.45 8.20
N PRO A 119 -3.34 -10.23 9.52
CA PRO A 119 -2.76 -11.25 10.37
C PRO A 119 -3.64 -12.51 10.48
N ALA A 120 -4.96 -12.37 10.59
CA ALA A 120 -5.87 -13.50 10.63
C ALA A 120 -5.86 -14.32 9.34
N GLU A 121 -5.79 -13.66 8.18
CA GLU A 121 -5.66 -14.32 6.88
C GLU A 121 -4.35 -15.10 6.77
N GLN A 122 -3.23 -14.53 7.22
CA GLN A 122 -1.93 -15.21 7.19
C GLN A 122 -1.94 -16.48 8.06
N ILE A 123 -2.58 -16.43 9.24
CA ILE A 123 -2.75 -17.59 10.12
C ILE A 123 -3.58 -18.66 9.40
N LEU A 124 -4.68 -18.25 8.75
CA LEU A 124 -5.57 -19.14 8.02
C LEU A 124 -4.87 -19.83 6.84
N VAL A 125 -4.16 -19.05 6.02
CA VAL A 125 -3.36 -19.57 4.89
C VAL A 125 -2.36 -20.61 5.37
N ARG A 126 -1.65 -20.31 6.48
CA ARG A 126 -0.62 -21.19 7.02
C ARG A 126 -1.19 -22.48 7.61
N SER A 127 -2.43 -22.47 8.12
CA SER A 127 -3.10 -23.67 8.62
C SER A 127 -3.68 -24.56 7.51
N MET A 128 -3.96 -23.99 6.33
CA MET A 128 -4.58 -24.71 5.21
C MET A 128 -3.57 -25.29 4.21
N LEU A 129 -2.41 -24.67 4.07
CA LEU A 129 -1.49 -24.92 2.96
C LEU A 129 -0.17 -25.55 3.43
N THR A 130 0.33 -26.48 2.64
CA THR A 130 1.68 -27.04 2.81
C THR A 130 2.76 -26.01 2.43
N PRO A 131 4.01 -26.16 2.90
CA PRO A 131 5.09 -25.22 2.56
C PRO A 131 5.28 -24.97 1.06
N SER A 132 5.15 -26.01 0.22
CA SER A 132 5.23 -25.87 -1.24
C SER A 132 4.06 -25.06 -1.82
N GLN A 133 2.85 -25.24 -1.28
CA GLN A 133 1.66 -24.50 -1.70
C GLN A 133 1.68 -23.04 -1.25
N LEU A 134 2.41 -22.69 -0.17
CA LEU A 134 2.54 -21.30 0.29
C LEU A 134 3.20 -20.41 -0.76
N VAL A 135 4.17 -20.93 -1.51
CA VAL A 135 4.84 -20.19 -2.60
C VAL A 135 3.86 -19.88 -3.73
N ASP A 136 3.06 -20.87 -4.13
CA ASP A 136 2.07 -20.69 -5.18
C ASP A 136 0.93 -19.76 -4.70
N ASN A 137 0.50 -19.88 -3.45
CA ASN A 137 -0.45 -18.94 -2.83
C ASN A 137 0.07 -17.50 -2.86
N ALA A 138 1.33 -17.28 -2.49
CA ALA A 138 1.92 -15.94 -2.51
C ALA A 138 1.89 -15.32 -3.91
N ARG A 139 2.15 -16.11 -4.97
CA ARG A 139 2.03 -15.66 -6.37
C ARG A 139 0.60 -15.23 -6.70
N TRP A 140 -0.40 -16.06 -6.37
CA TRP A 140 -1.80 -15.76 -6.66
C TRP A 140 -2.31 -14.57 -5.86
N MET A 141 -2.00 -14.48 -4.57
CA MET A 141 -2.37 -13.34 -3.73
C MET A 141 -1.78 -12.03 -4.27
N THR A 142 -0.48 -12.05 -4.64
CA THR A 142 0.16 -10.88 -5.25
C THR A 142 -0.49 -10.52 -6.58
N THR A 143 -0.79 -11.50 -7.44
CA THR A 143 -1.44 -11.24 -8.73
C THR A 143 -2.82 -10.62 -8.54
N ILE A 144 -3.63 -11.14 -7.62
CA ILE A 144 -4.95 -10.58 -7.28
C ILE A 144 -4.79 -9.14 -6.76
N ASP A 145 -3.90 -8.90 -5.82
CA ASP A 145 -3.68 -7.57 -5.26
C ASP A 145 -3.28 -6.56 -6.34
N GLN A 146 -2.46 -6.94 -7.30
CA GLN A 146 -2.06 -6.06 -8.40
C GLN A 146 -3.20 -5.82 -9.40
N LEU A 147 -3.94 -6.85 -9.76
CA LEU A 147 -5.13 -6.70 -10.64
C LEU A 147 -6.17 -5.81 -9.98
N VAL A 148 -6.43 -6.00 -8.69
CA VAL A 148 -7.39 -5.20 -7.93
C VAL A 148 -6.91 -3.76 -7.78
N LYS A 149 -5.62 -3.51 -7.57
CA LYS A 149 -5.06 -2.14 -7.56
C LYS A 149 -5.35 -1.36 -8.84
N ILE A 150 -5.43 -2.05 -9.97
CA ILE A 150 -5.78 -1.42 -11.25
C ILE A 150 -7.31 -1.27 -11.37
N ALA A 151 -8.06 -2.34 -11.11
CA ALA A 151 -9.49 -2.40 -11.38
C ALA A 151 -10.34 -1.61 -10.36
N ALA A 152 -10.00 -1.69 -9.07
CA ALA A 152 -10.86 -1.12 -8.02
C ALA A 152 -10.92 0.42 -8.03
N PRO A 153 -9.82 1.18 -8.24
CA PRO A 153 -9.90 2.62 -8.40
C PRO A 153 -10.72 3.05 -9.62
N LEU A 154 -10.62 2.30 -10.74
CA LEU A 154 -11.42 2.56 -11.93
C LEU A 154 -12.90 2.31 -11.65
N LEU A 155 -13.24 1.22 -10.96
CA LEU A 155 -14.62 0.94 -10.51
C LEU A 155 -15.12 2.05 -9.58
N GLY A 156 -14.31 2.49 -8.61
CA GLY A 156 -14.65 3.59 -7.73
C GLY A 156 -14.90 4.90 -8.49
N ALA A 157 -14.06 5.22 -9.47
CA ALA A 157 -14.21 6.40 -10.32
C ALA A 157 -15.47 6.32 -11.20
N VAL A 158 -15.77 5.16 -11.77
CA VAL A 158 -16.99 4.92 -12.56
C VAL A 158 -18.23 5.08 -11.67
N MET A 159 -18.23 4.50 -10.46
CA MET A 159 -19.33 4.67 -9.51
C MET A 159 -19.56 6.13 -9.15
N ALA A 160 -18.49 6.89 -8.87
CA ALA A 160 -18.56 8.30 -8.58
C ALA A 160 -19.05 9.17 -9.75
N SER A 161 -18.90 8.70 -11.00
CA SER A 161 -19.35 9.42 -12.20
C SER A 161 -20.78 9.08 -12.62
N LEU A 162 -21.28 7.89 -12.31
CA LEU A 162 -22.61 7.41 -12.72
C LEU A 162 -23.67 7.63 -11.64
N TYR A 163 -23.28 7.69 -10.38
CA TYR A 163 -24.15 7.84 -9.22
C TYR A 163 -23.68 9.00 -8.35
N GLU A 164 -24.45 9.34 -7.34
CA GLU A 164 -23.95 10.28 -6.32
C GLU A 164 -22.61 9.75 -5.75
N PRO A 165 -21.63 10.64 -5.52
CA PRO A 165 -20.28 10.24 -5.12
C PRO A 165 -20.23 9.31 -3.90
N VAL A 166 -21.24 9.39 -3.02
CA VAL A 166 -21.35 8.56 -1.81
C VAL A 166 -21.90 7.16 -2.08
N ALA A 167 -22.63 6.93 -3.18
CA ALA A 167 -23.24 5.62 -3.49
C ALA A 167 -22.21 4.50 -3.70
N GLY A 168 -20.98 4.87 -4.09
CA GLY A 168 -19.89 3.91 -4.24
C GLY A 168 -19.51 3.17 -2.94
N PHE A 169 -19.77 3.77 -1.76
CA PHE A 169 -19.59 3.07 -0.48
C PHE A 169 -20.61 1.94 -0.28
N GLY A 170 -21.77 1.99 -0.92
CA GLY A 170 -22.74 0.90 -0.97
C GLY A 170 -22.18 -0.35 -1.65
N LEU A 171 -21.36 -0.19 -2.70
CA LEU A 171 -20.62 -1.31 -3.32
C LEU A 171 -19.69 -1.98 -2.31
N SER A 172 -18.93 -1.22 -1.56
CA SER A 172 -18.02 -1.76 -0.52
C SER A 172 -18.78 -2.49 0.59
N ALA A 173 -19.95 -1.97 0.99
CA ALA A 173 -20.82 -2.65 1.96
C ALA A 173 -21.35 -3.98 1.41
N THR A 174 -21.80 -4.01 0.17
CA THR A 174 -22.27 -5.24 -0.52
C THR A 174 -21.15 -6.27 -0.65
N LEU A 175 -19.95 -5.84 -1.06
CA LEU A 175 -18.78 -6.71 -1.13
C LEU A 175 -18.36 -7.24 0.25
N SER A 176 -18.57 -6.48 1.33
CA SER A 176 -18.33 -6.96 2.69
C SER A 176 -19.25 -8.12 3.04
N VAL A 177 -20.52 -8.07 2.64
CA VAL A 177 -21.45 -9.19 2.81
C VAL A 177 -21.01 -10.41 1.98
N ALA A 178 -20.60 -10.19 0.72
CA ALA A 178 -20.07 -11.26 -0.12
C ALA A 178 -18.83 -11.93 0.51
N GLY A 179 -17.92 -11.13 1.09
CA GLY A 179 -16.76 -11.64 1.83
C GLY A 179 -17.15 -12.52 3.01
N ILE A 180 -18.18 -12.14 3.77
CA ILE A 180 -18.71 -12.97 4.88
C ILE A 180 -19.27 -14.28 4.34
N VAL A 181 -20.03 -14.26 3.23
CA VAL A 181 -20.57 -15.47 2.59
C VAL A 181 -19.42 -16.40 2.19
N PHE A 182 -18.37 -15.89 1.55
CA PHE A 182 -17.21 -16.72 1.18
C PHE A 182 -16.50 -17.32 2.41
N LEU A 183 -16.40 -16.60 3.52
CA LEU A 183 -15.84 -17.15 4.76
C LEU A 183 -16.75 -18.21 5.41
N LEU A 184 -18.08 -18.10 5.27
CA LEU A 184 -19.01 -19.14 5.71
C LEU A 184 -18.89 -20.40 4.86
N LEU A 185 -18.78 -20.26 3.53
CA LEU A 185 -18.54 -21.36 2.61
C LEU A 185 -17.19 -22.03 2.86
N LEU A 186 -16.16 -21.24 3.14
CA LEU A 186 -14.84 -21.73 3.53
C LEU A 186 -14.92 -22.59 4.80
N GLN A 187 -15.64 -22.13 5.83
CA GLN A 187 -15.79 -22.89 7.07
C GLN A 187 -16.51 -24.22 6.89
N ARG A 188 -17.51 -24.26 5.98
CA ARG A 188 -18.21 -25.51 5.63
C ARG A 188 -17.32 -26.48 4.86
N ALA A 189 -16.49 -25.97 3.96
CA ALA A 189 -15.61 -26.78 3.12
C ALA A 189 -14.35 -27.26 3.84
N HIS A 190 -13.90 -26.52 4.86
CA HIS A 190 -12.70 -26.85 5.63
C HIS A 190 -12.95 -26.54 7.12
N PRO A 191 -13.29 -27.55 7.93
CA PRO A 191 -13.41 -27.37 9.39
C PRO A 191 -12.03 -27.06 9.97
N PHE A 192 -11.91 -25.93 10.63
CA PHE A 192 -10.65 -25.51 11.28
C PHE A 192 -10.66 -25.99 12.74
N GLU A 193 -9.71 -26.83 13.09
CA GLU A 193 -9.38 -27.07 14.48
C GLU A 193 -8.64 -25.87 15.06
N SER A 194 -9.00 -25.45 16.26
CA SER A 194 -8.38 -24.32 16.93
C SER A 194 -6.95 -24.65 17.34
N ALA A 195 -6.01 -24.48 16.43
CA ALA A 195 -4.60 -24.49 16.77
C ALA A 195 -4.25 -23.17 17.46
N VAL A 196 -4.42 -23.10 18.76
CA VAL A 196 -3.88 -22.00 19.57
C VAL A 196 -2.37 -22.17 19.59
N SER A 197 -1.68 -21.46 18.72
CA SER A 197 -0.23 -21.36 18.75
C SER A 197 0.19 -20.56 19.99
N GLY A 198 1.06 -21.12 20.82
CA GLY A 198 1.54 -20.50 22.05
C GLY A 198 2.17 -19.11 21.84
N PRO A 199 2.40 -18.35 22.91
CA PRO A 199 2.80 -16.95 22.87
C PRO A 199 4.12 -16.77 22.11
N ARG A 200 4.08 -16.07 20.96
CA ARG A 200 5.28 -15.66 20.25
C ARG A 200 6.04 -14.62 21.07
N LYS A 201 7.35 -14.84 21.28
CA LYS A 201 8.24 -13.88 21.96
C LYS A 201 8.16 -12.52 21.22
N SER A 202 7.97 -11.45 22.00
CA SER A 202 7.93 -10.07 21.49
C SER A 202 9.21 -9.74 20.70
N PRO A 203 9.09 -9.11 19.54
CA PRO A 203 10.26 -8.74 18.74
C PRO A 203 11.19 -7.77 19.49
N ARG A 204 12.50 -7.98 19.38
CA ARG A 204 13.50 -7.02 19.90
C ARG A 204 13.63 -5.89 18.87
N LEU A 205 13.19 -4.69 19.22
CA LEU A 205 13.27 -3.47 18.37
C LEU A 205 14.71 -3.13 17.90
N GLY A 206 15.73 -3.57 18.64
CA GLY A 206 17.13 -3.34 18.29
C GLY A 206 17.67 -4.11 17.08
N ALA A 207 16.98 -5.15 16.59
CA ALA A 207 17.47 -5.99 15.49
C ALA A 207 17.58 -5.19 14.17
N LEU A 208 16.61 -4.33 13.86
CA LEU A 208 16.67 -3.44 12.69
C LEU A 208 17.84 -2.46 12.79
N ALA A 209 18.04 -1.83 13.94
CA ALA A 209 19.13 -0.88 14.16
C ALA A 209 20.52 -1.55 14.01
N GLY A 210 20.67 -2.78 14.51
CA GLY A 210 21.87 -3.59 14.31
C GLY A 210 22.16 -3.82 12.83
N LEU A 211 21.16 -4.27 12.05
CA LEU A 211 21.32 -4.54 10.63
C LEU A 211 21.63 -3.27 9.82
N LEU A 212 21.02 -2.13 10.15
CA LEU A 212 21.30 -0.84 9.53
C LEU A 212 22.77 -0.36 9.76
N ARG A 213 23.36 -0.75 10.88
CA ARG A 213 24.76 -0.40 11.18
C ARG A 213 25.76 -1.31 10.47
N THR A 214 25.47 -2.58 10.34
CA THR A 214 26.41 -3.61 9.83
C THR A 214 26.34 -3.82 8.33
N HIS A 215 25.15 -3.64 7.69
CA HIS A 215 24.95 -3.93 6.28
C HIS A 215 24.63 -2.67 5.45
N ALA A 216 25.65 -2.14 4.75
CA ALA A 216 25.51 -0.94 3.94
C ALA A 216 24.45 -1.07 2.83
N GLY A 217 24.39 -2.22 2.12
CA GLY A 217 23.39 -2.48 1.08
C GLY A 217 21.95 -2.47 1.62
N PHE A 218 21.74 -3.06 2.79
CA PHE A 218 20.44 -3.01 3.47
C PHE A 218 20.08 -1.58 3.91
N ARG A 219 21.03 -0.85 4.45
CA ARG A 219 20.84 0.55 4.85
C ARG A 219 20.43 1.43 3.66
N HIS A 220 21.07 1.30 2.51
CA HIS A 220 20.72 2.02 1.28
C HIS A 220 19.31 1.67 0.81
N ALA A 221 18.97 0.37 0.77
CA ALA A 221 17.65 -0.09 0.36
C ALA A 221 16.54 0.39 1.32
N PHE A 222 16.78 0.35 2.63
CA PHE A 222 15.84 0.82 3.64
C PHE A 222 15.63 2.33 3.55
N ILE A 223 16.71 3.12 3.46
CA ILE A 223 16.63 4.59 3.33
C ILE A 223 15.90 4.97 2.04
N ALA A 224 16.24 4.34 0.90
CA ALA A 224 15.55 4.58 -0.37
C ALA A 224 14.04 4.33 -0.26
N SER A 225 13.66 3.20 0.31
CA SER A 225 12.26 2.84 0.51
C SER A 225 11.55 3.78 1.50
N LEU A 226 12.23 4.20 2.58
CA LEU A 226 11.69 5.13 3.56
C LEU A 226 11.48 6.53 2.98
N VAL A 227 12.47 7.05 2.24
CA VAL A 227 12.37 8.34 1.54
C VAL A 227 11.24 8.29 0.52
N GLN A 228 11.16 7.23 -0.28
CA GLN A 228 10.08 7.07 -1.26
C GLN A 228 8.70 7.07 -0.58
N THR A 229 8.56 6.36 0.54
CA THR A 229 7.30 6.31 1.30
C THR A 229 6.97 7.67 1.92
N ALA A 230 7.97 8.37 2.46
CA ALA A 230 7.79 9.71 3.03
C ALA A 230 7.36 10.73 1.96
N VAL A 231 8.05 10.73 0.83
CA VAL A 231 7.72 11.59 -0.33
C VAL A 231 6.31 11.27 -0.85
N LEU A 232 5.96 9.99 -0.97
CA LEU A 232 4.61 9.56 -1.34
C LEU A 232 3.58 10.14 -0.36
N GLY A 233 3.82 10.02 0.95
CA GLY A 233 2.95 10.58 1.98
C GLY A 233 2.74 12.10 1.87
N LEU A 234 3.74 12.85 1.40
CA LEU A 234 3.63 14.31 1.25
C LEU A 234 2.64 14.73 0.18
N TYR A 235 2.64 14.11 -1.01
CA TYR A 235 1.87 14.59 -2.17
C TYR A 235 0.64 13.72 -2.51
N ASP A 236 0.68 12.42 -2.27
CA ASP A 236 -0.34 11.48 -2.75
C ASP A 236 -1.76 11.80 -2.23
N PRO A 237 -1.97 12.14 -0.95
CA PRO A 237 -3.28 12.56 -0.47
C PRO A 237 -3.77 13.86 -1.09
N LEU A 238 -2.88 14.72 -1.56
CA LEU A 238 -3.20 15.98 -2.22
C LEU A 238 -3.46 15.82 -3.72
N LEU A 239 -3.22 14.62 -4.30
CA LEU A 239 -3.34 14.37 -5.74
C LEU A 239 -4.74 14.66 -6.26
N ALA A 240 -5.79 14.21 -5.58
CA ALA A 240 -7.17 14.49 -5.99
C ALA A 240 -7.47 16.00 -5.98
N LEU A 241 -6.95 16.72 -4.98
CA LEU A 241 -7.11 18.18 -4.88
C LEU A 241 -6.30 18.91 -5.95
N PHE A 242 -5.08 18.44 -6.24
CA PHE A 242 -4.25 18.93 -7.34
C PHE A 242 -4.97 18.81 -8.68
N LEU A 243 -5.54 17.65 -8.99
CA LEU A 243 -6.28 17.41 -10.23
C LEU A 243 -7.53 18.29 -10.34
N ARG A 244 -8.29 18.43 -9.24
CA ARG A 244 -9.44 19.33 -9.21
C ARG A 244 -9.04 20.77 -9.52
N ALA A 245 -7.95 21.27 -8.93
CA ALA A 245 -7.44 22.61 -9.16
C ALA A 245 -6.98 22.84 -10.63
N GLN A 246 -6.58 21.78 -11.33
CA GLN A 246 -6.26 21.80 -12.76
C GLN A 246 -7.48 21.56 -13.68
N GLY A 247 -8.71 21.50 -13.12
CA GLY A 247 -9.95 21.33 -13.88
C GLY A 247 -10.25 19.89 -14.33
N PHE A 248 -9.54 18.88 -13.83
CA PHE A 248 -9.80 17.48 -14.18
C PHE A 248 -10.96 16.89 -13.39
N PRO A 249 -11.82 16.05 -14.02
CA PRO A 249 -12.91 15.37 -13.34
C PRO A 249 -12.39 14.26 -12.40
N ALA A 250 -13.24 13.85 -11.43
CA ALA A 250 -12.91 12.82 -10.45
C ALA A 250 -12.48 11.47 -11.06
N ALA A 251 -13.01 11.12 -12.23
CA ALA A 251 -12.61 9.92 -12.98
C ALA A 251 -11.11 9.91 -13.33
N THR A 252 -10.50 11.08 -13.55
CA THR A 252 -9.05 11.21 -13.82
C THR A 252 -8.22 10.75 -12.62
N PHE A 253 -8.65 11.01 -11.39
CA PHE A 253 -7.97 10.53 -10.18
C PHE A 253 -7.91 8.99 -10.14
N GLY A 254 -9.04 8.32 -10.37
CA GLY A 254 -9.09 6.86 -10.41
C GLY A 254 -8.24 6.27 -11.54
N ALA A 255 -8.26 6.91 -12.74
CA ALA A 255 -7.43 6.48 -13.87
C ALA A 255 -5.93 6.61 -13.56
N ILE A 256 -5.50 7.68 -12.88
CA ILE A 256 -4.11 7.89 -12.45
C ILE A 256 -3.68 6.82 -11.45
N ILE A 257 -4.51 6.47 -10.46
CA ILE A 257 -4.21 5.38 -9.52
C ILE A 257 -4.08 4.05 -10.29
N GLY A 258 -4.94 3.80 -11.27
CA GLY A 258 -4.83 2.66 -12.19
C GLY A 258 -3.52 2.64 -12.96
N CYS A 259 -3.09 3.79 -13.53
CA CYS A 259 -1.80 3.94 -14.21
C CYS A 259 -0.63 3.65 -13.27
N THR A 260 -0.67 4.16 -12.02
CA THR A 260 0.37 3.88 -11.01
C THR A 260 0.47 2.39 -10.72
N ALA A 261 -0.66 1.69 -10.57
CA ALA A 261 -0.68 0.26 -10.32
C ALA A 261 -0.15 -0.55 -11.53
N ALA A 262 -0.55 -0.19 -12.75
CA ALA A 262 -0.02 -0.79 -13.98
C ALA A 262 1.49 -0.57 -14.12
N GLY A 263 1.95 0.65 -13.80
CA GLY A 263 3.37 0.99 -13.71
C GLY A 263 4.10 0.11 -12.70
N GLY A 264 3.53 -0.10 -11.51
CA GLY A 264 4.10 -0.97 -10.48
C GLY A 264 4.34 -2.41 -10.96
N ILE A 265 3.41 -2.96 -11.73
CA ILE A 265 3.58 -4.29 -12.38
C ILE A 265 4.71 -4.26 -13.39
N ALA A 266 4.73 -3.24 -14.28
CA ALA A 266 5.80 -3.06 -15.27
C ALA A 266 7.17 -2.92 -14.59
N GLY A 267 7.25 -2.14 -13.50
CA GLY A 267 8.46 -1.98 -12.70
C GLY A 267 8.94 -3.29 -12.07
N ALA A 268 8.04 -4.10 -11.55
CA ALA A 268 8.36 -5.41 -11.00
C ALA A 268 8.91 -6.37 -12.08
N MET A 269 8.37 -6.30 -13.30
CA MET A 269 8.89 -7.08 -14.44
C MET A 269 10.26 -6.59 -14.89
N LEU A 270 10.46 -5.27 -14.98
CA LEU A 270 11.74 -4.65 -15.36
C LEU A 270 12.81 -4.89 -14.29
N PHE A 271 12.43 -4.98 -13.03
CA PHE A 271 13.34 -5.23 -11.91
C PHE A 271 14.19 -6.48 -12.13
N LYS A 272 13.61 -7.58 -12.61
CA LYS A 272 14.35 -8.82 -12.86
C LYS A 272 15.52 -8.61 -13.83
N ARG A 273 15.33 -7.77 -14.87
CA ARG A 273 16.40 -7.42 -15.84
C ARG A 273 17.42 -6.44 -15.25
N ALA A 274 16.96 -5.45 -14.49
CA ALA A 274 17.81 -4.44 -13.86
C ALA A 274 18.65 -5.02 -12.72
N PHE A 275 18.09 -5.94 -11.92
CA PHE A 275 18.76 -6.57 -10.79
C PHE A 275 19.87 -7.54 -11.23
N SER A 276 19.74 -8.17 -12.39
CA SER A 276 20.80 -9.03 -12.96
C SER A 276 22.07 -8.26 -13.34
N SER A 277 22.03 -6.91 -13.39
CA SER A 277 23.20 -6.05 -13.62
C SER A 277 24.17 -5.93 -12.43
N GLY A 278 23.83 -6.52 -11.28
CA GLY A 278 24.74 -6.67 -10.13
C GLY A 278 24.90 -5.43 -9.22
N ASN A 279 24.29 -4.27 -9.52
CA ASN A 279 24.42 -3.06 -8.69
C ASN A 279 23.08 -2.57 -8.14
N THR A 280 22.63 -3.19 -7.05
CA THR A 280 21.36 -2.88 -6.38
C THR A 280 21.25 -1.41 -5.96
N THR A 281 22.35 -0.79 -5.48
CA THR A 281 22.34 0.62 -5.07
C THR A 281 22.07 1.55 -6.25
N ARG A 282 22.62 1.24 -7.43
CA ARG A 282 22.37 2.01 -8.65
C ARG A 282 20.92 1.87 -9.13
N VAL A 283 20.36 0.67 -9.06
CA VAL A 283 18.94 0.42 -9.39
C VAL A 283 18.01 1.20 -8.47
N LEU A 284 18.28 1.20 -7.16
CA LEU A 284 17.56 1.99 -6.17
C LEU A 284 17.64 3.49 -6.44
N ALA A 285 18.84 3.99 -6.75
CA ALA A 285 19.06 5.40 -7.04
C ALA A 285 18.31 5.86 -8.30
N ILE A 286 18.38 5.10 -9.38
CA ILE A 286 17.64 5.39 -10.62
C ILE A 286 16.13 5.35 -10.37
N GLY A 287 15.64 4.34 -9.63
CA GLY A 287 14.24 4.24 -9.24
C GLY A 287 13.77 5.46 -8.45
N LEU A 288 14.57 5.94 -7.50
CA LEU A 288 14.21 7.08 -6.67
C LEU A 288 14.27 8.41 -7.43
N ILE A 289 15.29 8.60 -8.29
CA ILE A 289 15.38 9.76 -9.18
C ILE A 289 14.18 9.79 -10.14
N GLY A 290 13.89 8.68 -10.82
CA GLY A 290 12.74 8.59 -11.72
C GLY A 290 11.42 8.86 -11.00
N PHE A 291 11.24 8.30 -9.81
CA PHE A 291 10.08 8.57 -8.97
C PHE A 291 9.94 10.07 -8.66
N GLY A 292 11.03 10.74 -8.29
CA GLY A 292 11.03 12.18 -8.01
C GLY A 292 10.71 13.03 -9.23
N VAL A 293 11.30 12.72 -10.41
CA VAL A 293 11.06 13.45 -11.65
C VAL A 293 9.59 13.36 -12.07
N THR A 294 8.95 12.20 -11.92
CA THR A 294 7.54 12.01 -12.29
C THR A 294 6.56 12.83 -11.45
N VAL A 295 6.94 13.20 -10.23
CA VAL A 295 6.16 14.09 -9.36
C VAL A 295 6.53 15.56 -9.58
N PHE A 296 7.82 15.85 -9.78
CA PHE A 296 8.34 17.19 -10.01
C PHE A 296 7.76 17.84 -11.28
N VAL A 297 7.72 17.10 -12.39
CA VAL A 297 7.32 17.63 -13.70
C VAL A 297 5.87 18.16 -13.71
N PRO A 298 4.83 17.41 -13.31
CA PRO A 298 3.48 17.93 -13.25
C PRO A 298 3.32 19.10 -12.26
N GLY A 299 4.03 19.04 -11.12
CA GLY A 299 4.06 20.14 -10.15
C GLY A 299 4.59 21.44 -10.77
N THR A 300 5.66 21.35 -11.55
CA THR A 300 6.27 22.52 -12.22
C THR A 300 5.34 23.11 -13.29
N PHE A 301 4.74 22.29 -14.14
CA PHE A 301 3.76 22.78 -15.12
C PHE A 301 2.60 23.52 -14.45
N ALA A 302 2.05 22.95 -13.36
CA ALA A 302 0.96 23.57 -12.62
C ALA A 302 1.40 24.90 -11.94
N ALA A 303 2.61 24.96 -11.39
CA ALA A 303 3.15 26.18 -10.78
C ALA A 303 3.37 27.30 -11.79
N LEU A 304 3.75 26.95 -13.03
CA LEU A 304 3.92 27.89 -14.14
C LEU A 304 2.61 28.21 -14.86
N HIS A 305 1.47 27.71 -14.39
CA HIS A 305 0.14 27.87 -15.02
C HIS A 305 0.10 27.35 -16.46
N VAL A 306 0.98 26.40 -16.81
CA VAL A 306 0.96 25.74 -18.10
C VAL A 306 -0.06 24.61 -18.08
N PRO A 307 -1.00 24.53 -19.02
CA PRO A 307 -1.99 23.46 -19.07
C PRO A 307 -1.32 22.08 -19.16
N VAL A 308 -1.61 21.21 -18.22
CA VAL A 308 -1.09 19.83 -18.20
C VAL A 308 -2.03 18.94 -18.99
N SER A 309 -1.53 18.29 -20.03
CA SER A 309 -2.31 17.29 -20.76
C SER A 309 -2.58 16.06 -19.88
N LYS A 310 -3.80 15.50 -19.93
CA LYS A 310 -4.14 14.26 -19.24
C LYS A 310 -3.21 13.09 -19.62
N TYR A 311 -2.73 13.05 -20.84
CA TYR A 311 -1.80 12.01 -21.31
C TYR A 311 -0.42 12.12 -20.65
N VAL A 312 0.06 13.35 -20.41
CA VAL A 312 1.30 13.59 -19.65
C VAL A 312 1.13 13.11 -18.20
N LEU A 313 -0.02 13.38 -17.58
CA LEU A 313 -0.32 12.86 -16.24
C LEU A 313 -0.33 11.33 -16.22
N PHE A 314 -1.01 10.68 -17.15
CA PHE A 314 -1.07 9.21 -17.20
C PHE A 314 0.31 8.60 -17.42
N ALA A 315 1.12 9.15 -18.34
CA ALA A 315 2.50 8.70 -18.57
C ALA A 315 3.38 8.92 -17.32
N SER A 316 3.27 10.08 -16.66
CA SER A 316 4.02 10.38 -15.45
C SER A 316 3.68 9.39 -14.33
N TRP A 317 2.40 9.09 -14.08
CA TRP A 317 2.01 8.16 -13.01
C TRP A 317 2.25 6.70 -13.36
N LEU A 318 2.21 6.32 -14.63
CA LEU A 318 2.67 5.01 -15.07
C LEU A 318 4.17 4.83 -14.76
N ALA A 319 5.00 5.82 -15.13
CA ALA A 319 6.42 5.81 -14.83
C ALA A 319 6.69 5.91 -13.32
N ASN A 320 5.91 6.71 -12.57
CA ASN A 320 5.94 6.80 -11.12
C ASN A 320 5.75 5.43 -10.47
N GLY A 321 4.69 4.72 -10.87
CA GLY A 321 4.40 3.36 -10.40
C GLY A 321 5.53 2.39 -10.72
N ALA A 322 6.12 2.46 -11.92
CA ALA A 322 7.25 1.60 -12.31
C ALA A 322 8.48 1.84 -11.41
N CYS A 323 8.83 3.11 -11.18
CA CYS A 323 9.92 3.48 -10.28
C CYS A 323 9.64 3.06 -8.84
N TYR A 324 8.38 3.22 -8.38
CA TYR A 324 7.95 2.75 -7.07
C TYR A 324 8.11 1.24 -6.94
N GLY A 325 7.64 0.48 -7.93
CA GLY A 325 7.71 -0.98 -7.96
C GLY A 325 9.16 -1.48 -7.92
N VAL A 326 10.06 -0.88 -8.69
CA VAL A 326 11.49 -1.21 -8.68
C VAL A 326 12.12 -1.02 -7.30
N THR A 327 11.87 0.12 -6.64
CA THR A 327 12.42 0.40 -5.30
C THR A 327 11.85 -0.55 -4.25
N ALA A 328 10.53 -0.80 -4.26
CA ALA A 328 9.86 -1.69 -3.32
C ALA A 328 10.34 -3.15 -3.46
N MET A 329 10.49 -3.64 -4.69
CA MET A 329 11.03 -4.99 -4.96
C MET A 329 12.49 -5.10 -4.54
N SER A 330 13.32 -4.09 -4.85
CA SER A 330 14.71 -4.05 -4.42
C SER A 330 14.83 -4.14 -2.90
N PHE A 331 14.04 -3.34 -2.18
CA PHE A 331 14.02 -3.38 -0.71
C PHE A 331 13.58 -4.76 -0.20
N GLY A 332 12.52 -5.35 -0.78
CA GLY A 332 12.03 -6.67 -0.39
C GLY A 332 13.06 -7.78 -0.54
N VAL A 333 13.81 -7.78 -1.66
CA VAL A 333 14.87 -8.77 -1.91
C VAL A 333 16.03 -8.58 -0.95
N VAL A 334 16.52 -7.34 -0.79
CA VAL A 334 17.63 -7.03 0.12
C VAL A 334 17.26 -7.32 1.58
N LEU A 335 16.01 -7.03 1.99
CA LEU A 335 15.50 -7.35 3.32
C LEU A 335 15.59 -8.86 3.61
N GLN A 336 15.16 -9.69 2.65
CA GLN A 336 15.19 -11.14 2.80
C GLN A 336 16.62 -11.69 2.81
N ALA A 337 17.48 -11.18 1.92
CA ALA A 337 18.87 -11.65 1.80
C ALA A 337 19.75 -11.22 2.98
N ALA A 338 19.61 -10.00 3.47
CA ALA A 338 20.44 -9.47 4.54
C ALA A 338 19.97 -9.83 5.96
N SER A 339 18.69 -10.23 6.12
CA SER A 339 18.13 -10.49 7.45
C SER A 339 18.41 -11.92 7.90
N PRO A 340 18.94 -12.13 9.13
CA PRO A 340 19.05 -13.46 9.70
C PRO A 340 17.67 -14.13 9.78
N VAL A 341 17.58 -15.42 9.44
CA VAL A 341 16.31 -16.18 9.36
C VAL A 341 15.50 -16.09 10.66
N HIS A 342 16.17 -16.15 11.81
CA HIS A 342 15.53 -16.08 13.14
C HIS A 342 15.04 -14.67 13.53
N ALA A 343 15.44 -13.62 12.81
CA ALA A 343 15.08 -12.23 13.09
C ALA A 343 14.32 -11.56 11.94
N LEU A 344 14.10 -12.26 10.82
CA LEU A 344 13.47 -11.71 9.62
C LEU A 344 12.08 -11.11 9.91
N GLY A 345 11.23 -11.80 10.68
CA GLY A 345 9.90 -11.31 11.04
C GLY A 345 9.96 -10.03 11.87
N THR A 346 10.89 -9.95 12.83
CA THR A 346 11.13 -8.77 13.66
C THR A 346 11.63 -7.58 12.84
N ILE A 347 12.62 -7.81 12.00
CA ILE A 347 13.23 -6.76 11.17
C ILE A 347 12.21 -6.24 10.15
N SER A 348 11.48 -7.11 9.48
CA SER A 348 10.48 -6.72 8.49
C SER A 348 9.30 -5.96 9.12
N SER A 349 8.79 -6.42 10.28
CA SER A 349 7.69 -5.73 10.97
C SER A 349 8.13 -4.35 11.49
N THR A 350 9.34 -4.24 12.07
CA THR A 350 9.87 -2.96 12.55
C THR A 350 10.12 -1.99 11.39
N ALA A 351 10.70 -2.47 10.28
CA ALA A 351 10.90 -1.66 9.08
C ALA A 351 9.56 -1.15 8.52
N ARG A 352 8.54 -2.01 8.48
CA ARG A 352 7.18 -1.62 8.07
C ARG A 352 6.55 -0.59 9.00
N SER A 353 6.72 -0.71 10.31
CA SER A 353 6.21 0.29 11.27
C SER A 353 6.83 1.66 11.04
N VAL A 354 8.15 1.73 10.76
CA VAL A 354 8.82 2.99 10.43
C VAL A 354 8.31 3.58 9.11
N GLN A 355 8.07 2.75 8.09
CA GLN A 355 7.46 3.20 6.83
C GLN A 355 6.03 3.71 7.03
N LEU A 356 5.23 3.02 7.87
CA LEU A 356 3.88 3.46 8.22
C LEU A 356 3.90 4.80 8.98
N ALA A 357 4.87 5.02 9.86
CA ALA A 357 5.02 6.32 10.51
C ALA A 357 5.25 7.45 9.48
N ALA A 358 6.11 7.22 8.49
CA ALA A 358 6.33 8.17 7.41
C ALA A 358 5.05 8.40 6.57
N LEU A 359 4.27 7.34 6.32
CA LEU A 359 3.01 7.42 5.57
C LEU A 359 1.89 8.14 6.35
N VAL A 360 1.90 8.09 7.68
CA VAL A 360 0.95 8.80 8.54
C VAL A 360 1.34 10.27 8.74
N LEU A 361 2.63 10.54 8.95
CA LEU A 361 3.13 11.89 9.17
C LEU A 361 3.25 12.70 7.87
N GLY A 362 3.57 12.04 6.76
CA GLY A 362 3.70 12.66 5.45
C GLY A 362 2.49 13.52 5.04
N PRO A 363 1.26 12.98 5.09
CA PRO A 363 0.05 13.75 4.78
C PRO A 363 -0.14 14.99 5.66
N LEU A 364 0.16 14.89 6.95
CA LEU A 364 0.08 16.03 7.87
C LEU A 364 1.09 17.12 7.50
N ILE A 365 2.31 16.74 7.19
CA ILE A 365 3.36 17.67 6.78
C ILE A 365 3.02 18.27 5.41
N GLY A 366 2.70 17.45 4.42
CA GLY A 366 2.39 17.90 3.05
C GLY A 366 1.18 18.82 2.98
N SER A 367 0.09 18.47 3.69
CA SER A 367 -1.12 19.27 3.71
C SER A 367 -0.94 20.60 4.45
N ASN A 368 -0.17 20.63 5.55
CA ASN A 368 0.18 21.89 6.20
C ASN A 368 1.11 22.73 5.33
N ALA A 369 2.11 22.15 4.69
CA ALA A 369 2.98 22.86 3.76
C ALA A 369 2.18 23.50 2.62
N ALA A 370 1.15 22.83 2.10
CA ALA A 370 0.27 23.36 1.04
C ALA A 370 -0.51 24.64 1.45
N ARG A 371 -0.60 24.95 2.74
CA ARG A 371 -1.19 26.22 3.22
C ARG A 371 -0.25 27.41 3.04
N TRP A 372 1.05 27.16 3.04
CA TRP A 372 2.09 28.20 2.96
C TRP A 372 2.70 28.35 1.56
N ILE A 373 2.89 27.21 0.84
CA ILE A 373 3.64 27.18 -0.42
C ILE A 373 2.84 26.70 -1.63
N THR A 374 1.54 26.54 -1.54
CA THR A 374 0.64 26.00 -2.57
C THR A 374 0.83 24.49 -2.86
N ILE A 375 -0.23 23.86 -3.42
CA ILE A 375 -0.20 22.42 -3.74
C ILE A 375 0.85 22.07 -4.81
N PRO A 376 0.96 22.80 -5.95
CA PRO A 376 2.01 22.55 -6.94
C PRO A 376 3.42 22.57 -6.36
N MET A 377 3.69 23.50 -5.42
CA MET A 377 4.99 23.57 -4.77
C MET A 377 5.27 22.37 -3.86
N VAL A 378 4.25 21.77 -3.21
CA VAL A 378 4.44 20.52 -2.46
C VAL A 378 4.89 19.40 -3.39
N PHE A 379 4.34 19.30 -4.62
CA PHE A 379 4.76 18.32 -5.62
C PHE A 379 6.22 18.56 -6.05
N ILE A 380 6.58 19.82 -6.31
CA ILE A 380 7.95 20.21 -6.69
C ILE A 380 8.94 19.82 -5.58
N VAL A 381 8.68 20.23 -4.34
CA VAL A 381 9.55 19.94 -3.18
C VAL A 381 9.66 18.42 -2.96
N SER A 382 8.54 17.70 -3.03
CA SER A 382 8.50 16.24 -2.92
C SER A 382 9.37 15.56 -3.99
N GLY A 383 9.26 16.01 -5.23
CA GLY A 383 10.07 15.52 -6.35
C GLY A 383 11.56 15.81 -6.15
N ILE A 384 11.92 17.02 -5.74
CA ILE A 384 13.31 17.42 -5.45
C ILE A 384 13.91 16.55 -4.34
N LEU A 385 13.18 16.32 -3.23
CA LEU A 385 13.63 15.47 -2.14
C LEU A 385 13.97 14.06 -2.60
N ALA A 386 13.12 13.45 -3.43
CA ALA A 386 13.38 12.13 -3.98
C ALA A 386 14.59 12.12 -4.93
N VAL A 387 14.71 13.11 -5.81
CA VAL A 387 15.85 13.24 -6.73
C VAL A 387 17.16 13.41 -5.97
N LEU A 388 17.20 14.32 -4.99
CA LEU A 388 18.40 14.55 -4.17
C LEU A 388 18.82 13.29 -3.41
N ALA A 389 17.86 12.58 -2.81
CA ALA A 389 18.14 11.31 -2.12
C ALA A 389 18.69 10.25 -3.10
N GLY A 390 18.15 10.17 -4.31
CA GLY A 390 18.66 9.27 -5.34
C GLY A 390 20.07 9.63 -5.79
N LEU A 391 20.38 10.93 -5.97
CA LEU A 391 21.72 11.40 -6.32
C LEU A 391 22.73 11.10 -5.20
N LEU A 392 22.35 11.29 -3.94
CA LEU A 392 23.19 10.93 -2.79
C LEU A 392 23.47 9.42 -2.73
N LEU A 393 22.50 8.58 -3.10
CA LEU A 393 22.73 7.14 -3.22
C LEU A 393 23.69 6.80 -4.35
N CYS A 394 23.61 7.50 -5.49
CA CYS A 394 24.57 7.34 -6.59
C CYS A 394 26.00 7.71 -6.18
N ALA A 395 26.16 8.77 -5.38
CA ALA A 395 27.46 9.26 -4.91
C ALA A 395 28.06 8.40 -3.79
N SER A 396 27.25 7.53 -3.15
CA SER A 396 27.75 6.64 -2.11
C SER A 396 28.73 5.63 -2.70
N PRO A 397 29.93 5.44 -2.13
CA PRO A 397 30.90 4.47 -2.63
C PRO A 397 30.23 3.11 -2.67
N ALA A 398 30.18 2.55 -3.88
CA ALA A 398 29.55 1.26 -4.13
C ALA A 398 30.32 0.18 -3.36
N SER A 399 29.82 -0.18 -2.18
CA SER A 399 30.19 -1.44 -1.52
C SER A 399 29.62 -2.63 -2.29
N SER A 400 29.86 -2.62 -3.60
CA SER A 400 29.09 -3.35 -4.61
C SER A 400 29.65 -4.73 -4.93
N ARG A 401 30.53 -5.30 -4.15
CA ARG A 401 31.03 -6.65 -4.46
C ARG A 401 31.06 -7.65 -3.30
N SER A 402 30.74 -7.27 -2.07
CA SER A 402 31.03 -8.14 -0.93
C SER A 402 29.88 -8.99 -0.38
N ALA A 403 28.64 -8.75 -0.78
CA ALA A 403 27.52 -9.53 -0.22
C ALA A 403 27.21 -10.83 -0.99
N LEU A 404 27.52 -10.90 -2.28
CA LEU A 404 27.33 -12.11 -3.09
C LEU A 404 28.60 -12.97 -3.23
N GLU A 405 29.79 -12.41 -3.04
CA GLU A 405 31.05 -13.14 -3.08
C GLU A 405 31.46 -13.77 -1.73
N ALA A 406 30.82 -13.39 -0.63
CA ALA A 406 31.05 -13.98 0.69
C ALA A 406 30.25 -15.29 0.92
N GLU A 407 29.25 -15.59 0.08
CA GLU A 407 28.49 -16.86 0.12
C GLU A 407 29.00 -17.91 -0.87
N THR A 408 30.00 -17.59 -1.68
CA THR A 408 30.63 -18.53 -2.64
C THR A 408 32.06 -18.92 -2.28
N ARG A 409 32.51 -18.66 -1.03
CA ARG A 409 33.75 -19.19 -0.48
C ARG A 409 33.52 -20.03 0.77
#